data_55b2fba858253689741479691060991e
#
_entry.id   55b2fba858253689741479691060991e
#
_cell.length_a   1.000
_cell.length_b   1.000
_cell.length_c   1.000
_cell.angle_alpha   90.00
_cell.angle_beta   90.00
_cell.angle_gamma   90.00
#
_symmetry.space_group_name_H-M   'P 1'
#
loop_
_entity.id
_entity.type
_entity.pdbx_description
1 polymer ?
#
loop_
_entity_poly.entity_id
_entity_poly.type
_entity_poly.pdbx_seq_one_letter_code
_entity_poly.pdbx_strand_id
1 'polypeptide(L)'
;MEFLVDMVTTVPDGTASAEVDAIRAREAARSRELAAQGHLLRLWRPPLKAGEWRTWGLFQAADATELESVLSSMPLRVWRRDTVTPLTPHPSDPASGDVTTSQDSASEAGLLDAVLTRWKAAVDAHQPEEVAALFTTDAIFQGLHPYTVGQAGVAEYYAAQPAGMTARYTLRETRALSDGLVLGYLSVDFGFTDRATLTVYLSVIIRRSADSWRIAHYQVSGPAT
;
A
#
# COMPACT_ATOMS: atom_id res chain seq x y z
N MET A 1 -1.11 2.72 19.23
CA MET A 1 -2.56 2.54 19.52
C MET A 1 -3.33 3.73 19.00
N GLU A 2 -4.57 3.52 18.57
CA GLU A 2 -5.46 4.62 18.19
C GLU A 2 -6.42 4.96 19.31
N PHE A 3 -6.78 6.24 19.39
CA PHE A 3 -7.67 6.78 20.41
C PHE A 3 -8.68 7.74 19.77
N LEU A 4 -9.96 7.51 20.00
CA LEU A 4 -10.98 8.51 19.71
C LEU A 4 -11.08 9.46 20.90
N VAL A 5 -10.88 10.74 20.64
CA VAL A 5 -10.96 11.80 21.66
C VAL A 5 -12.14 12.71 21.33
N ASP A 6 -13.09 12.78 22.25
CA ASP A 6 -14.22 13.70 22.22
C ASP A 6 -13.85 14.95 23.02
N MET A 7 -13.70 16.05 22.32
CA MET A 7 -13.17 17.31 22.82
C MET A 7 -14.30 18.35 22.91
N VAL A 8 -14.74 18.65 24.14
CA VAL A 8 -15.75 19.68 24.40
C VAL A 8 -15.05 20.94 24.91
N THR A 9 -15.16 22.04 24.19
CA THR A 9 -14.54 23.31 24.53
C THR A 9 -15.57 24.27 25.14
N THR A 10 -15.28 24.83 26.31
CA THR A 10 -16.09 25.84 26.97
C THR A 10 -15.22 27.06 27.23
N VAL A 11 -15.47 28.12 26.49
CA VAL A 11 -14.79 29.41 26.70
C VAL A 11 -15.40 30.10 27.92
N PRO A 12 -14.59 30.54 28.88
CA PRO A 12 -15.13 31.26 30.05
C PRO A 12 -15.85 32.57 29.68
N ASP A 13 -16.91 32.87 30.38
CA ASP A 13 -17.66 34.12 30.17
C ASP A 13 -16.74 35.34 30.38
N GLY A 14 -16.88 36.32 29.48
CA GLY A 14 -16.07 37.54 29.51
C GLY A 14 -14.70 37.43 28.85
N THR A 15 -14.32 36.26 28.27
CA THR A 15 -13.10 36.15 27.51
C THR A 15 -13.16 37.02 26.24
N ALA A 16 -12.17 37.88 26.02
CA ALA A 16 -12.10 38.75 24.87
C ALA A 16 -12.04 37.93 23.55
N SER A 17 -12.79 38.36 22.54
CA SER A 17 -12.81 37.66 21.24
C SER A 17 -11.42 37.52 20.60
N ALA A 18 -10.58 38.56 20.75
CA ALA A 18 -9.20 38.51 20.25
C ALA A 18 -8.35 37.43 20.93
N GLU A 19 -8.57 37.14 22.22
CA GLU A 19 -7.91 36.04 22.92
C GLU A 19 -8.38 34.68 22.42
N VAL A 20 -9.69 34.52 22.23
CA VAL A 20 -10.26 33.31 21.66
C VAL A 20 -9.66 33.03 20.29
N ASP A 21 -9.59 34.04 19.42
CA ASP A 21 -9.03 33.90 18.06
C ASP A 21 -7.53 33.58 18.09
N ALA A 22 -6.77 34.18 19.01
CA ALA A 22 -5.36 33.91 19.17
C ALA A 22 -5.09 32.45 19.62
N ILE A 23 -5.90 31.94 20.56
CA ILE A 23 -5.79 30.53 20.99
C ILE A 23 -6.18 29.57 19.86
N ARG A 24 -7.26 29.87 19.13
CA ARG A 24 -7.69 29.08 17.95
C ARG A 24 -6.61 29.01 16.86
N ALA A 25 -5.94 30.13 16.58
CA ALA A 25 -4.86 30.17 15.59
C ALA A 25 -3.68 29.28 16.01
N ARG A 26 -3.29 29.31 17.29
CA ARG A 26 -2.24 28.44 17.86
C ARG A 26 -2.65 26.97 17.85
N GLU A 27 -3.92 26.67 18.18
CA GLU A 27 -4.46 25.32 18.11
C GLU A 27 -4.37 24.74 16.69
N ALA A 28 -4.77 25.55 15.69
CA ALA A 28 -4.70 25.14 14.28
C ALA A 28 -3.23 24.90 13.82
N ALA A 29 -2.28 25.67 14.31
CA ALA A 29 -0.86 25.46 14.04
C ALA A 29 -0.37 24.16 14.70
N ARG A 30 -0.68 23.96 15.99
CA ARG A 30 -0.29 22.76 16.72
C ARG A 30 -0.92 21.48 16.13
N SER A 31 -2.17 21.54 15.71
CA SER A 31 -2.85 20.41 15.03
C SER A 31 -2.12 19.99 13.76
N ARG A 32 -1.62 20.94 12.97
CA ARG A 32 -0.81 20.62 11.77
C ARG A 32 0.52 19.98 12.11
N GLU A 33 1.19 20.45 13.18
CA GLU A 33 2.43 19.84 13.65
C GLU A 33 2.20 18.39 14.12
N LEU A 34 1.16 18.16 14.93
CA LEU A 34 0.80 16.82 15.41
C LEU A 34 0.40 15.89 14.26
N ALA A 35 -0.26 16.42 13.22
CA ALA A 35 -0.56 15.64 12.01
C ALA A 35 0.72 15.28 11.25
N ALA A 36 1.67 16.21 11.10
CA ALA A 36 2.96 15.95 10.47
C ALA A 36 3.81 14.93 11.25
N GLN A 37 3.65 14.88 12.58
CA GLN A 37 4.30 13.91 13.46
C GLN A 37 3.58 12.54 13.52
N GLY A 38 2.42 12.41 12.90
CA GLY A 38 1.61 11.19 12.92
C GLY A 38 0.76 10.98 14.18
N HIS A 39 0.75 11.96 15.10
CA HIS A 39 -0.06 11.85 16.33
C HIS A 39 -1.52 12.20 16.13
N LEU A 40 -1.86 13.11 15.21
CA LEU A 40 -3.23 13.48 14.87
C LEU A 40 -3.56 12.95 13.48
N LEU A 41 -4.46 11.95 13.42
CA LEU A 41 -4.83 11.29 12.17
C LEU A 41 -6.00 11.98 11.48
N ARG A 42 -7.05 12.36 12.24
CA ARG A 42 -8.27 12.97 11.71
C ARG A 42 -9.00 13.85 12.73
N LEU A 43 -9.74 14.83 12.22
CA LEU A 43 -10.67 15.66 12.99
C LEU A 43 -12.04 15.66 12.32
N TRP A 44 -13.11 15.61 13.14
CA TRP A 44 -14.49 15.76 12.70
C TRP A 44 -15.24 16.79 13.56
N ARG A 45 -16.17 17.48 12.92
CA ARG A 45 -17.15 18.30 13.63
C ARG A 45 -18.46 17.51 13.69
N PRO A 46 -18.88 17.02 14.87
CA PRO A 46 -20.20 16.39 15.01
C PRO A 46 -21.31 17.42 14.80
N PRO A 47 -22.58 16.99 14.59
CA PRO A 47 -23.71 17.90 14.64
C PRO A 47 -23.74 18.65 15.99
N LEU A 48 -23.80 19.99 15.94
CA LEU A 48 -23.71 20.87 17.11
C LEU A 48 -25.04 21.54 17.40
N LYS A 49 -25.36 21.75 18.68
CA LYS A 49 -26.39 22.69 19.12
C LYS A 49 -25.85 24.12 19.09
N ALA A 50 -26.75 25.09 19.06
CA ALA A 50 -26.34 26.49 19.13
C ALA A 50 -25.53 26.76 20.41
N GLY A 51 -24.35 27.38 20.25
CA GLY A 51 -23.43 27.66 21.34
C GLY A 51 -22.52 26.51 21.76
N GLU A 52 -22.66 25.34 21.19
CA GLU A 52 -21.77 24.18 21.46
C GLU A 52 -20.51 24.26 20.61
N TRP A 53 -19.35 23.98 21.24
CA TRP A 53 -18.08 23.83 20.57
C TRP A 53 -17.49 22.45 20.89
N ARG A 54 -17.60 21.52 19.94
CA ARG A 54 -17.20 20.13 20.10
C ARG A 54 -16.45 19.61 18.86
N THR A 55 -15.45 18.82 19.06
CA THR A 55 -14.65 18.21 17.99
C THR A 55 -14.34 16.77 18.37
N TRP A 56 -14.40 15.85 17.42
CA TRP A 56 -13.88 14.50 17.57
C TRP A 56 -12.53 14.40 16.84
N GLY A 57 -11.54 13.85 17.54
CA GLY A 57 -10.22 13.63 17.01
C GLY A 57 -9.83 12.15 17.07
N LEU A 58 -9.25 11.63 15.99
CA LEU A 58 -8.55 10.35 15.99
C LEU A 58 -7.07 10.63 16.17
N PHE A 59 -6.50 10.08 17.24
CA PHE A 59 -5.10 10.25 17.58
C PHE A 59 -4.38 8.91 17.59
N GLN A 60 -3.07 8.94 17.34
CA GLN A 60 -2.17 7.81 17.47
C GLN A 60 -1.09 8.12 18.50
N ALA A 61 -0.91 7.21 19.45
CA ALA A 61 0.13 7.25 20.46
C ALA A 61 0.53 5.82 20.86
N ALA A 62 1.72 5.67 21.45
CA ALA A 62 2.18 4.38 21.96
C ALA A 62 1.28 3.87 23.10
N ASP A 63 0.90 4.79 24.00
CA ASP A 63 0.05 4.51 25.15
C ASP A 63 -0.75 5.76 25.59
N ALA A 64 -1.53 5.62 26.65
CA ALA A 64 -2.34 6.71 27.22
C ALA A 64 -1.50 7.85 27.80
N THR A 65 -0.27 7.60 28.25
CA THR A 65 0.62 8.60 28.81
C THR A 65 1.15 9.52 27.73
N GLU A 66 1.57 8.95 26.62
CA GLU A 66 2.00 9.72 25.45
C GLU A 66 0.82 10.52 24.86
N LEU A 67 -0.37 9.91 24.77
CA LEU A 67 -1.57 10.64 24.33
C LEU A 67 -1.86 11.84 25.22
N GLU A 68 -1.81 11.71 26.55
CA GLU A 68 -2.05 12.83 27.46
C GLU A 68 -0.99 13.93 27.28
N SER A 69 0.26 13.57 27.03
CA SER A 69 1.32 14.53 26.68
C SER A 69 0.99 15.30 25.39
N VAL A 70 0.51 14.59 24.35
CA VAL A 70 0.07 15.18 23.08
C VAL A 70 -1.10 16.14 23.31
N LEU A 71 -2.15 15.70 24.00
CA LEU A 71 -3.36 16.50 24.27
C LEU A 71 -3.03 17.73 25.12
N SER A 72 -2.14 17.59 26.12
CA SER A 72 -1.72 18.69 26.99
C SER A 72 -0.91 19.75 26.24
N SER A 73 -0.26 19.39 25.13
CA SER A 73 0.48 20.34 24.28
C SER A 73 -0.43 21.21 23.40
N MET A 74 -1.73 20.94 23.35
CA MET A 74 -2.69 21.65 22.51
C MET A 74 -3.22 22.90 23.23
N PRO A 75 -3.15 24.09 22.63
CA PRO A 75 -3.50 25.38 23.28
C PRO A 75 -4.94 25.48 23.80
N LEU A 76 -5.92 24.83 23.14
CA LEU A 76 -7.32 24.80 23.61
C LEU A 76 -7.54 23.95 24.85
N ARG A 77 -6.55 23.17 25.29
CA ARG A 77 -6.63 22.30 26.47
C ARG A 77 -7.09 23.06 27.72
N VAL A 78 -6.75 24.33 27.83
CA VAL A 78 -7.14 25.20 28.97
C VAL A 78 -8.65 25.41 29.12
N TRP A 79 -9.41 25.27 28.00
CA TRP A 79 -10.86 25.42 27.94
C TRP A 79 -11.58 24.13 27.59
N ARG A 80 -10.84 23.02 27.45
CA ARG A 80 -11.34 21.79 26.87
C ARG A 80 -11.45 20.68 27.92
N ARG A 81 -12.53 19.95 27.84
CA ARG A 81 -12.68 18.66 28.50
C ARG A 81 -12.63 17.56 27.45
N ASP A 82 -11.76 16.61 27.65
CA ASP A 82 -11.54 15.50 26.74
C ASP A 82 -12.09 14.20 27.34
N THR A 83 -12.79 13.43 26.54
CA THR A 83 -13.14 12.04 26.84
C THR A 83 -12.39 11.14 25.88
N VAL A 84 -11.52 10.31 26.40
CA VAL A 84 -10.64 9.43 25.63
C VAL A 84 -11.21 8.02 25.59
N THR A 85 -11.34 7.47 24.40
CA THR A 85 -11.73 6.07 24.17
C THR A 85 -10.60 5.37 23.42
N PRO A 86 -9.88 4.42 24.02
CA PRO A 86 -8.91 3.62 23.29
C PRO A 86 -9.64 2.74 22.27
N LEU A 87 -9.07 2.65 21.06
CA LEU A 87 -9.63 1.85 19.99
C LEU A 87 -8.78 0.60 19.76
N THR A 88 -9.47 -0.51 19.52
CA THR A 88 -8.88 -1.73 19.00
C THR A 88 -9.55 -2.06 17.67
N PRO A 89 -8.81 -2.52 16.66
CA PRO A 89 -9.41 -2.92 15.41
C PRO A 89 -10.54 -3.93 15.61
N HIS A 90 -11.66 -3.72 14.96
CA HIS A 90 -12.75 -4.69 14.95
C HIS A 90 -12.37 -5.89 14.07
N PRO A 91 -12.73 -7.15 14.39
CA PRO A 91 -12.43 -8.30 13.54
C PRO A 91 -12.93 -8.19 12.09
N SER A 92 -13.93 -7.36 11.84
CA SER A 92 -14.47 -7.06 10.51
C SER A 92 -14.13 -5.64 10.05
N ASP A 93 -13.06 -5.01 10.57
CA ASP A 93 -12.65 -3.69 10.13
C ASP A 93 -12.12 -3.78 8.69
N PRO A 94 -12.72 -3.07 7.73
CA PRO A 94 -12.23 -3.08 6.34
C PRO A 94 -10.80 -2.53 6.21
N ALA A 95 -10.35 -1.66 7.13
CA ALA A 95 -8.96 -1.18 7.17
C ALA A 95 -8.01 -2.22 7.78
N SER A 96 -8.49 -3.23 8.50
CA SER A 96 -7.68 -4.35 8.99
C SER A 96 -7.22 -5.28 7.85
N GLY A 97 -7.75 -5.09 6.63
CA GLY A 97 -7.21 -5.65 5.40
C GLY A 97 -5.97 -4.91 4.86
N ASP A 98 -5.66 -3.71 5.37
CA ASP A 98 -4.58 -2.85 4.85
C ASP A 98 -3.41 -2.62 5.83
N VAL A 99 -3.43 -3.17 7.04
CA VAL A 99 -2.34 -2.99 8.03
C VAL A 99 -1.59 -4.29 8.30
N THR A 100 -1.03 -4.84 7.23
CA THR A 100 0.01 -5.87 7.35
C THR A 100 1.29 -5.38 6.68
N THR A 101 1.90 -4.34 7.23
CA THR A 101 2.96 -3.58 6.54
C THR A 101 4.37 -4.20 6.69
N SER A 102 4.57 -5.31 7.38
CA SER A 102 5.91 -5.91 7.46
C SER A 102 5.96 -7.45 7.39
N GLN A 103 4.91 -8.16 7.81
CA GLN A 103 4.87 -9.63 7.66
C GLN A 103 4.19 -10.07 6.35
N ASP A 104 3.21 -9.32 5.84
CA ASP A 104 2.56 -9.64 4.57
C ASP A 104 3.42 -9.27 3.36
N SER A 105 4.23 -8.22 3.43
CA SER A 105 5.19 -7.92 2.35
C SER A 105 6.18 -9.07 2.13
N ALA A 106 6.60 -9.78 3.18
CA ALA A 106 7.40 -11.00 3.07
C ALA A 106 6.58 -12.17 2.51
N SER A 107 5.27 -12.25 2.85
CA SER A 107 4.34 -13.25 2.32
C SER A 107 4.02 -12.98 0.85
N GLU A 108 3.73 -11.73 0.47
CA GLU A 108 3.42 -11.31 -0.91
C GLU A 108 4.65 -11.44 -1.82
N ALA A 109 5.83 -11.04 -1.35
CA ALA A 109 7.08 -11.25 -2.05
C ALA A 109 7.36 -12.75 -2.24
N GLY A 110 7.07 -13.58 -1.24
CA GLY A 110 7.19 -15.03 -1.31
C GLY A 110 6.22 -15.66 -2.32
N LEU A 111 4.97 -15.19 -2.37
CA LEU A 111 3.98 -15.64 -3.35
C LEU A 111 4.40 -15.28 -4.78
N LEU A 112 4.85 -14.04 -4.97
CA LEU A 112 5.34 -13.57 -6.26
C LEU A 112 6.59 -14.33 -6.69
N ASP A 113 7.56 -14.53 -5.77
CA ASP A 113 8.79 -15.27 -6.03
C ASP A 113 8.51 -16.74 -6.41
N ALA A 114 7.54 -17.38 -5.77
CA ALA A 114 7.13 -18.75 -6.11
C ALA A 114 6.60 -18.86 -7.56
N VAL A 115 5.82 -17.87 -8.02
CA VAL A 115 5.32 -17.83 -9.40
C VAL A 115 6.47 -17.52 -10.37
N LEU A 116 7.31 -16.54 -10.06
CA LEU A 116 8.42 -16.12 -10.91
C LEU A 116 9.54 -17.16 -10.99
N THR A 117 9.78 -17.94 -9.94
CA THR A 117 10.72 -19.08 -9.96
C THR A 117 10.27 -20.14 -10.95
N ARG A 118 8.97 -20.48 -10.98
CA ARG A 118 8.41 -21.41 -11.96
C ARG A 118 8.47 -20.83 -13.37
N TRP A 119 8.13 -19.56 -13.53
CA TRP A 119 8.24 -18.85 -14.81
C TRP A 119 9.67 -18.91 -15.35
N LYS A 120 10.66 -18.56 -14.52
CA LYS A 120 12.08 -18.63 -14.87
C LYS A 120 12.48 -20.05 -15.29
N ALA A 121 12.11 -21.05 -14.51
CA ALA A 121 12.46 -22.45 -14.83
C ALA A 121 11.91 -22.89 -16.19
N ALA A 122 10.66 -22.54 -16.50
CA ALA A 122 10.05 -22.87 -17.78
C ALA A 122 10.67 -22.07 -18.95
N VAL A 123 11.07 -20.82 -18.74
CA VAL A 123 11.80 -20.01 -19.73
C VAL A 123 13.17 -20.60 -20.00
N ASP A 124 13.95 -20.92 -18.94
CA ASP A 124 15.30 -21.50 -19.07
C ASP A 124 15.27 -22.88 -19.75
N ALA A 125 14.20 -23.64 -19.53
CA ALA A 125 13.99 -24.94 -20.17
C ALA A 125 13.41 -24.87 -21.59
N HIS A 126 13.12 -23.66 -22.10
CA HIS A 126 12.45 -23.41 -23.38
C HIS A 126 11.15 -24.23 -23.53
N GLN A 127 10.27 -24.10 -22.50
CA GLN A 127 8.98 -24.79 -22.42
C GLN A 127 7.82 -23.78 -22.52
N PRO A 128 7.47 -23.30 -23.74
CA PRO A 128 6.50 -22.22 -23.93
C PRO A 128 5.11 -22.53 -23.36
N GLU A 129 4.64 -23.77 -23.44
CA GLU A 129 3.36 -24.19 -22.88
C GLU A 129 3.36 -24.13 -21.34
N GLU A 130 4.46 -24.51 -20.70
CA GLU A 130 4.60 -24.42 -19.26
C GLU A 130 4.70 -22.95 -18.78
N VAL A 131 5.35 -22.09 -19.57
CA VAL A 131 5.32 -20.65 -19.33
C VAL A 131 3.87 -20.15 -19.39
N ALA A 132 3.15 -20.47 -20.47
CA ALA A 132 1.78 -20.04 -20.69
C ALA A 132 0.81 -20.53 -19.58
N ALA A 133 1.01 -21.73 -19.05
CA ALA A 133 0.20 -22.29 -17.97
C ALA A 133 0.30 -21.49 -16.65
N LEU A 134 1.35 -20.67 -16.47
CA LEU A 134 1.49 -19.78 -15.33
C LEU A 134 0.67 -18.49 -15.45
N PHE A 135 0.08 -18.24 -16.61
CA PHE A 135 -0.76 -17.07 -16.88
C PHE A 135 -2.24 -17.40 -16.69
N THR A 136 -3.05 -16.39 -16.43
CA THR A 136 -4.50 -16.54 -16.48
C THR A 136 -4.98 -16.62 -17.93
N THR A 137 -6.17 -17.19 -18.16
CA THR A 137 -6.74 -17.35 -19.51
C THR A 137 -7.05 -16.01 -20.20
N ASP A 138 -7.16 -14.94 -19.42
CA ASP A 138 -7.43 -13.57 -19.85
C ASP A 138 -6.23 -12.64 -19.62
N ALA A 139 -5.03 -13.17 -19.38
CA ALA A 139 -3.85 -12.38 -19.09
C ALA A 139 -3.51 -11.40 -20.21
N ILE A 140 -3.16 -10.17 -19.83
CA ILE A 140 -2.54 -9.21 -20.76
C ILE A 140 -1.03 -9.41 -20.69
N PHE A 141 -0.45 -9.77 -21.82
CA PHE A 141 0.98 -10.00 -21.94
C PHE A 141 1.62 -9.04 -22.94
N GLN A 142 2.62 -8.31 -22.52
CA GLN A 142 3.45 -7.50 -23.41
C GLN A 142 4.94 -7.75 -23.11
N GLY A 143 5.59 -8.47 -24.00
CA GLY A 143 7.06 -8.54 -24.08
C GLY A 143 7.61 -7.30 -24.82
N LEU A 144 8.68 -7.50 -25.59
CA LEU A 144 9.26 -6.44 -26.43
C LEU A 144 8.56 -6.32 -27.82
N HIS A 145 7.60 -7.15 -28.12
CA HIS A 145 6.75 -7.13 -29.31
C HIS A 145 5.35 -6.62 -28.96
N PRO A 146 4.46 -6.44 -29.96
CA PRO A 146 3.06 -6.09 -29.67
C PRO A 146 2.42 -7.00 -28.62
N TYR A 147 1.50 -6.43 -27.84
CA TYR A 147 0.84 -7.18 -26.78
C TYR A 147 -0.05 -8.30 -27.33
N THR A 148 -0.29 -9.28 -26.49
CA THR A 148 -1.25 -10.36 -26.75
C THR A 148 -2.11 -10.61 -25.52
N VAL A 149 -3.21 -11.34 -25.69
CA VAL A 149 -4.14 -11.70 -24.62
C VAL A 149 -4.28 -13.20 -24.54
N GLY A 150 -4.20 -13.71 -23.32
CA GLY A 150 -4.42 -15.12 -23.00
C GLY A 150 -3.18 -16.01 -23.20
N GLN A 151 -3.34 -17.26 -22.79
CA GLN A 151 -2.23 -18.22 -22.74
C GLN A 151 -1.65 -18.57 -24.12
N ALA A 152 -2.49 -18.67 -25.15
CA ALA A 152 -2.04 -19.03 -26.49
C ALA A 152 -1.01 -18.03 -27.04
N GLY A 153 -1.27 -16.73 -26.89
CA GLY A 153 -0.32 -15.71 -27.32
C GLY A 153 0.97 -15.67 -26.49
N VAL A 154 0.90 -16.02 -25.21
CA VAL A 154 2.09 -16.19 -24.36
C VAL A 154 2.94 -17.37 -24.86
N ALA A 155 2.32 -18.51 -25.14
CA ALA A 155 3.02 -19.69 -25.67
C ALA A 155 3.70 -19.36 -27.02
N GLU A 156 2.98 -18.73 -27.94
CA GLU A 156 3.54 -18.31 -29.23
C GLU A 156 4.74 -17.36 -29.08
N TYR A 157 4.64 -16.39 -28.17
CA TYR A 157 5.74 -15.46 -27.90
C TYR A 157 6.99 -16.19 -27.41
N TYR A 158 6.86 -17.11 -26.45
CA TYR A 158 8.01 -17.85 -25.90
C TYR A 158 8.53 -18.92 -26.85
N ALA A 159 7.69 -19.53 -27.68
CA ALA A 159 8.11 -20.44 -28.74
C ALA A 159 9.01 -19.75 -29.78
N ALA A 160 8.77 -18.48 -30.05
CA ALA A 160 9.56 -17.67 -30.99
C ALA A 160 10.88 -17.16 -30.39
N GLN A 161 11.14 -17.35 -29.09
CA GLN A 161 12.39 -16.93 -28.48
C GLN A 161 13.53 -17.89 -28.84
N PRO A 162 14.80 -17.40 -28.87
CA PRO A 162 15.94 -18.25 -29.18
C PRO A 162 16.10 -19.40 -28.16
N ALA A 163 16.41 -20.58 -28.67
CA ALA A 163 16.77 -21.71 -27.83
C ALA A 163 18.01 -21.35 -26.99
N GLY A 164 18.00 -21.72 -25.70
CA GLY A 164 19.07 -21.38 -24.76
C GLY A 164 18.95 -19.98 -24.16
N MET A 165 17.86 -19.26 -24.42
CA MET A 165 17.55 -18.06 -23.66
C MET A 165 17.34 -18.41 -22.18
N THR A 166 17.93 -17.61 -21.28
CA THR A 166 17.77 -17.77 -19.83
C THR A 166 17.24 -16.47 -19.22
N ALA A 167 16.55 -16.57 -18.08
CA ALA A 167 16.06 -15.44 -17.34
C ALA A 167 16.68 -15.40 -15.93
N ARG A 168 17.10 -14.21 -15.50
CA ARG A 168 17.48 -13.92 -14.11
C ARG A 168 16.73 -12.68 -13.68
N TYR A 169 16.01 -12.73 -12.56
CA TYR A 169 15.28 -11.58 -12.06
C TYR A 169 15.75 -11.14 -10.68
N THR A 170 15.52 -9.88 -10.39
CA THR A 170 15.69 -9.29 -9.05
C THR A 170 14.42 -8.52 -8.74
N LEU A 171 13.69 -8.96 -7.71
CA LEU A 171 12.50 -8.28 -7.21
C LEU A 171 12.92 -6.94 -6.60
N ARG A 172 12.27 -5.86 -7.03
CA ARG A 172 12.53 -4.49 -6.58
C ARG A 172 11.45 -4.00 -5.63
N GLU A 173 10.19 -4.14 -6.03
CA GLU A 173 9.03 -3.69 -5.28
C GLU A 173 7.93 -4.74 -5.33
N THR A 174 7.18 -4.83 -4.24
CA THR A 174 5.97 -5.65 -4.13
C THR A 174 4.88 -4.85 -3.45
N ARG A 175 3.65 -4.93 -3.95
CA ARG A 175 2.48 -4.27 -3.37
C ARG A 175 1.25 -5.16 -3.49
N ALA A 176 0.54 -5.39 -2.39
CA ALA A 176 -0.84 -5.86 -2.46
C ALA A 176 -1.70 -4.78 -3.11
N LEU A 177 -2.47 -5.14 -4.12
CA LEU A 177 -3.47 -4.26 -4.72
C LEU A 177 -4.86 -4.50 -4.11
N SER A 178 -5.14 -5.72 -3.74
CA SER A 178 -6.33 -6.16 -3.01
C SER A 178 -6.13 -7.60 -2.52
N ASP A 179 -7.11 -8.17 -1.79
CA ASP A 179 -7.10 -9.60 -1.47
C ASP A 179 -7.08 -10.43 -2.77
N GLY A 180 -6.02 -11.19 -2.97
CA GLY A 180 -5.81 -12.02 -4.16
C GLY A 180 -5.21 -11.31 -5.38
N LEU A 181 -4.68 -10.09 -5.26
CA LEU A 181 -3.94 -9.37 -6.31
C LEU A 181 -2.65 -8.78 -5.77
N VAL A 182 -1.51 -9.17 -6.34
CA VAL A 182 -0.18 -8.66 -5.97
C VAL A 182 0.53 -8.11 -7.20
N LEU A 183 1.01 -6.88 -7.09
CA LEU A 183 1.88 -6.22 -8.07
C LEU A 183 3.34 -6.50 -7.70
N GLY A 184 4.13 -6.91 -8.69
CA GLY A 184 5.58 -6.97 -8.64
C GLY A 184 6.22 -6.03 -9.64
N TYR A 185 7.31 -5.37 -9.22
CA TYR A 185 8.19 -4.63 -10.11
C TYR A 185 9.60 -5.18 -9.94
N LEU A 186 10.23 -5.59 -11.04
CA LEU A 186 11.50 -6.29 -11.02
C LEU A 186 12.39 -5.89 -12.18
N SER A 187 13.69 -6.08 -12.04
CA SER A 187 14.62 -6.11 -13.17
C SER A 187 14.82 -7.55 -13.63
N VAL A 188 14.91 -7.73 -14.95
CA VAL A 188 15.14 -9.03 -15.56
C VAL A 188 16.31 -8.94 -16.52
N ASP A 189 17.26 -9.85 -16.37
CA ASP A 189 18.35 -10.08 -17.31
C ASP A 189 18.02 -11.30 -18.17
N PHE A 190 17.77 -11.10 -19.44
CA PHE A 190 17.66 -12.17 -20.43
C PHE A 190 19.04 -12.45 -21.02
N GLY A 191 19.58 -13.62 -20.70
CA GLY A 191 20.83 -14.14 -21.25
C GLY A 191 20.58 -14.90 -22.55
N PHE A 192 21.49 -14.75 -23.50
CA PHE A 192 21.46 -15.42 -24.81
C PHE A 192 22.81 -16.04 -25.08
N THR A 193 22.86 -17.07 -25.94
CA THR A 193 24.09 -17.75 -26.33
C THR A 193 24.85 -17.02 -27.44
N ASP A 194 24.16 -16.21 -28.22
CA ASP A 194 24.64 -15.60 -29.47
C ASP A 194 24.72 -14.05 -29.44
N ARG A 195 24.30 -13.44 -28.34
CA ARG A 195 24.27 -11.97 -28.19
C ARG A 195 24.39 -11.55 -26.74
N ALA A 196 24.59 -10.24 -26.52
CA ALA A 196 24.69 -9.67 -25.18
C ALA A 196 23.39 -9.86 -24.37
N THR A 197 23.54 -9.97 -23.05
CA THR A 197 22.44 -9.97 -22.09
C THR A 197 21.60 -8.70 -22.25
N LEU A 198 20.29 -8.86 -22.25
CA LEU A 198 19.34 -7.75 -22.31
C LEU A 198 18.72 -7.55 -20.92
N THR A 199 18.99 -6.41 -20.31
CA THR A 199 18.39 -6.00 -19.04
C THR A 199 17.16 -5.15 -19.30
N VAL A 200 16.04 -5.52 -18.70
CA VAL A 200 14.76 -4.81 -18.80
C VAL A 200 14.11 -4.66 -17.42
N TYR A 201 13.15 -3.76 -17.33
CA TYR A 201 12.21 -3.75 -16.20
C TYR A 201 10.92 -4.46 -16.55
N LEU A 202 10.36 -5.16 -15.57
CA LEU A 202 9.14 -5.93 -15.71
C LEU A 202 8.16 -5.54 -14.61
N SER A 203 6.96 -5.14 -15.01
CA SER A 203 5.80 -5.02 -14.12
C SER A 203 4.93 -6.25 -14.29
N VAL A 204 4.57 -6.91 -13.20
CA VAL A 204 3.75 -8.11 -13.21
C VAL A 204 2.67 -8.01 -12.14
N ILE A 205 1.45 -8.46 -12.48
CA ILE A 205 0.39 -8.64 -11.49
C ILE A 205 0.05 -10.14 -11.45
N ILE A 206 0.17 -10.72 -10.26
CA ILE A 206 -0.33 -12.07 -10.01
C ILE A 206 -1.71 -12.01 -9.39
N ARG A 207 -2.58 -12.94 -9.79
CA ARG A 207 -3.96 -13.07 -9.30
C ARG A 207 -4.18 -14.46 -8.74
N ARG A 208 -4.85 -14.54 -7.59
CA ARG A 208 -5.30 -15.81 -7.03
C ARG A 208 -6.46 -16.35 -7.87
N SER A 209 -6.34 -17.59 -8.34
CA SER A 209 -7.34 -18.29 -9.12
C SER A 209 -7.55 -19.66 -8.50
N ALA A 210 -8.67 -19.85 -7.84
CA ALA A 210 -8.94 -21.03 -7.01
C ALA A 210 -7.77 -21.28 -6.02
N ASP A 211 -7.06 -22.38 -6.17
CA ASP A 211 -5.97 -22.79 -5.28
C ASP A 211 -4.56 -22.40 -5.76
N SER A 212 -4.46 -21.55 -6.79
CA SER A 212 -3.16 -21.21 -7.39
C SER A 212 -3.04 -19.72 -7.70
N TRP A 213 -1.80 -19.22 -7.67
CA TRP A 213 -1.45 -17.88 -8.15
C TRP A 213 -0.98 -17.93 -9.58
N ARG A 214 -1.50 -17.02 -10.43
CA ARG A 214 -1.17 -16.93 -11.86
C ARG A 214 -0.93 -15.48 -12.27
N ILE A 215 -0.13 -15.28 -13.30
CA ILE A 215 0.16 -13.97 -13.87
C ILE A 215 -1.06 -13.51 -14.68
N ALA A 216 -1.66 -12.40 -14.26
CA ALA A 216 -2.80 -11.77 -14.95
C ALA A 216 -2.36 -10.59 -15.83
N HIS A 217 -1.22 -9.99 -15.52
CA HIS A 217 -0.62 -8.91 -16.30
C HIS A 217 0.89 -9.05 -16.29
N TYR A 218 1.51 -8.84 -17.44
CA TYR A 218 2.95 -8.89 -17.64
C TYR A 218 3.33 -7.83 -18.66
N GLN A 219 4.16 -6.88 -18.26
CA GLN A 219 4.58 -5.80 -19.13
C GLN A 219 6.07 -5.50 -18.97
N VAL A 220 6.80 -5.66 -20.06
CA VAL A 220 8.20 -5.29 -20.16
C VAL A 220 8.32 -3.82 -20.54
N SER A 221 9.17 -3.09 -19.83
CA SER A 221 9.65 -1.77 -20.21
C SER A 221 11.02 -1.89 -20.89
N GLY A 222 11.33 -0.97 -21.81
CA GLY A 222 12.59 -0.98 -22.55
C GLY A 222 13.83 -1.06 -21.66
N PRO A 223 15.01 -1.30 -22.26
CA PRO A 223 16.24 -1.49 -21.51
C PRO A 223 16.49 -0.34 -20.55
N ALA A 224 16.98 -0.69 -19.35
CA ALA A 224 17.52 0.29 -18.43
C ALA A 224 18.75 0.94 -19.11
N THR A 225 18.65 2.20 -19.45
CA THR A 225 19.77 3.01 -19.96
C THR A 225 20.62 3.53 -18.82
#